data_0b8a893a910edf2fb5e64a094da835fe
#
_entry.id   0b8a893a910edf2fb5e64a094da835fe
#
_cell.length_a   1.000
_cell.length_b   1.000
_cell.length_c   1.000
_cell.angle_alpha   90.00
_cell.angle_beta   90.00
_cell.angle_gamma   90.00
#
_symmetry.space_group_name_H-M   'P 1'
#
loop_
_entity.id
_entity.type
_entity.pdbx_description
1 polymer ?
#
loop_
_entity_poly.entity_id
_entity_poly.type
_entity_poly.pdbx_seq_one_letter_code
_entity_poly.pdbx_strand_id
1 'polypeptide(L)'
;MLIEFFNGFVKVTGWPAQKLIFRTKIYYEDKQAQGRHIRGGAMVVSNHTSVFDYAAYLFVFFTRTLRVQMAEVLFQKQPLGTFLKMMGGIYVNRDTHDFSFMRESEELLNKGKVVGVFPESRIPKPGEETPLPFKPSAACIALAARKPVIPVVTDGNYFGKGRAHVLIGKPIDPRDYADPERPEKENIQALTDAMRERIIELERLLDERVNAKA
;
A
#
# COMPACT_ATOMS: atom_id res chain seq x y z
N MET A 1 6.62 -14.60 13.88
CA MET A 1 7.60 -14.10 14.90
C MET A 1 8.90 -13.62 14.26
N LEU A 2 9.61 -14.45 13.47
CA LEU A 2 10.89 -14.05 12.84
C LEU A 2 10.78 -12.83 11.92
N ILE A 3 9.77 -12.78 11.06
CA ILE A 3 9.55 -11.65 10.13
C ILE A 3 9.29 -10.34 10.89
N GLU A 4 8.47 -10.36 11.94
CA GLU A 4 8.20 -9.18 12.76
C GLU A 4 9.46 -8.67 13.46
N PHE A 5 10.27 -9.58 13.98
CA PHE A 5 11.56 -9.24 14.60
C PHE A 5 12.51 -8.60 13.58
N PHE A 6 12.69 -9.24 12.42
CA PHE A 6 13.57 -8.73 11.37
C PHE A 6 13.11 -7.37 10.83
N ASN A 7 11.79 -7.23 10.61
CA ASN A 7 11.20 -5.96 10.18
C ASN A 7 11.42 -4.84 11.21
N GLY A 8 11.25 -5.16 12.50
CA GLY A 8 11.56 -4.24 13.61
C GLY A 8 13.03 -3.84 13.64
N PHE A 9 13.94 -4.79 13.51
CA PHE A 9 15.37 -4.53 13.44
C PHE A 9 15.73 -3.59 12.28
N VAL A 10 15.24 -3.86 11.06
CA VAL A 10 15.48 -3.02 9.87
C VAL A 10 14.92 -1.61 10.08
N LYS A 11 13.75 -1.46 10.70
CA LYS A 11 13.16 -0.13 10.97
C LYS A 11 13.97 0.66 11.99
N VAL A 12 14.43 0.02 13.06
CA VAL A 12 15.22 0.70 14.09
C VAL A 12 16.59 1.12 13.55
N THR A 13 17.30 0.22 12.88
CA THR A 13 18.62 0.50 12.31
C THR A 13 18.56 1.45 11.12
N GLY A 14 17.51 1.37 10.29
CA GLY A 14 17.31 2.26 9.13
C GLY A 14 16.72 3.63 9.46
N TRP A 15 16.26 3.86 10.70
CA TRP A 15 15.64 5.12 11.08
C TRP A 15 16.47 6.38 10.83
N PRO A 16 17.78 6.45 11.16
CA PRO A 16 18.59 7.62 10.86
C PRO A 16 18.72 7.85 9.34
N ALA A 17 18.98 6.79 8.58
CA ALA A 17 19.09 6.87 7.12
C ALA A 17 17.79 7.39 6.48
N GLN A 18 16.63 6.86 6.90
CA GLN A 18 15.32 7.32 6.42
C GLN A 18 15.12 8.83 6.65
N LYS A 19 15.50 9.36 7.83
CA LYS A 19 15.34 10.79 8.12
C LYS A 19 16.20 11.68 7.22
N LEU A 20 17.33 11.17 6.75
CA LEU A 20 18.23 11.90 5.86
C LEU A 20 17.79 11.76 4.40
N ILE A 21 17.37 10.58 3.99
CA ILE A 21 17.08 10.24 2.59
C ILE A 21 15.66 10.66 2.20
N PHE A 22 14.64 10.11 2.86
CA PHE A 22 13.25 10.35 2.46
C PHE A 22 12.65 11.62 3.09
N ARG A 23 13.12 11.98 4.30
CA ARG A 23 12.63 13.17 5.02
C ARG A 23 11.10 13.27 5.05
N THR A 24 10.42 12.14 5.12
CA THR A 24 8.98 12.02 4.88
C THR A 24 8.15 12.89 5.83
N LYS A 25 7.25 13.68 5.26
CA LYS A 25 6.23 14.46 5.97
C LYS A 25 4.87 13.79 5.79
N ILE A 26 4.22 13.49 6.90
CA ILE A 26 2.97 12.74 6.90
C ILE A 26 1.81 13.68 7.17
N TYR A 27 0.83 13.62 6.29
CA TYR A 27 -0.46 14.27 6.40
C TYR A 27 -1.55 13.22 6.65
N TYR A 28 -2.66 13.68 7.16
CA TYR A 28 -3.83 12.86 7.40
C TYR A 28 -5.05 13.58 6.83
N GLU A 29 -5.91 12.87 6.14
CA GLU A 29 -7.20 13.43 5.80
C GLU A 29 -7.99 13.71 7.08
N ASP A 30 -8.14 12.69 7.92
CA ASP A 30 -8.69 12.73 9.26
C ASP A 30 -7.88 11.82 10.17
N LYS A 31 -7.08 12.42 11.06
CA LYS A 31 -6.18 11.67 11.95
C LYS A 31 -6.93 10.85 13.02
N GLN A 32 -8.17 11.24 13.32
CA GLN A 32 -9.00 10.51 14.30
C GLN A 32 -9.57 9.24 13.64
N ALA A 33 -10.00 9.33 12.38
CA ALA A 33 -10.49 8.20 11.62
C ALA A 33 -9.35 7.20 11.31
N GLN A 34 -8.18 7.68 10.86
CA GLN A 34 -7.03 6.84 10.57
C GLN A 34 -5.71 7.55 10.78
N GLY A 35 -4.95 7.04 11.73
CA GLY A 35 -3.56 7.46 11.99
C GLY A 35 -2.55 6.47 11.42
N ARG A 36 -1.26 6.67 11.76
CA ARG A 36 -0.16 5.75 11.40
C ARG A 36 -0.25 4.38 12.08
N HIS A 37 -0.94 4.29 13.20
CA HIS A 37 -1.11 3.04 13.94
C HIS A 37 -2.36 2.33 13.44
N ILE A 38 -2.16 1.26 12.67
CA ILE A 38 -3.24 0.43 12.15
C ILE A 38 -3.60 -0.63 13.18
N ARG A 39 -4.86 -0.70 13.57
CA ARG A 39 -5.36 -1.73 14.51
C ARG A 39 -5.96 -2.90 13.74
N GLY A 40 -5.65 -4.12 14.17
CA GLY A 40 -6.16 -5.34 13.54
C GLY A 40 -5.60 -5.58 12.14
N GLY A 41 -6.31 -6.35 11.34
CA GLY A 41 -6.02 -6.57 9.92
C GLY A 41 -6.55 -5.44 9.07
N ALA A 42 -5.75 -4.95 8.13
CA ALA A 42 -6.16 -3.92 7.18
C ALA A 42 -5.34 -4.03 5.88
N MET A 43 -5.93 -3.66 4.78
CA MET A 43 -5.24 -3.50 3.51
C MET A 43 -4.84 -2.03 3.33
N VAL A 44 -3.58 -1.77 3.01
CA VAL A 44 -3.11 -0.45 2.58
C VAL A 44 -3.05 -0.45 1.06
N VAL A 45 -3.79 0.44 0.42
CA VAL A 45 -3.79 0.63 -1.04
C VAL A 45 -3.17 1.97 -1.35
N SER A 46 -2.24 1.99 -2.31
CA SER A 46 -1.52 3.22 -2.64
C SER A 46 -1.25 3.37 -4.13
N ASN A 47 -1.09 4.63 -4.60
CA ASN A 47 -0.45 4.94 -5.86
C ASN A 47 0.99 4.42 -5.87
N HIS A 48 1.55 4.18 -7.07
CA HIS A 48 2.90 3.62 -7.22
C HIS A 48 3.79 4.57 -8.02
N THR A 49 4.58 5.37 -7.32
CA THR A 49 5.41 6.42 -7.92
C THR A 49 6.88 6.01 -8.06
N SER A 50 7.36 5.08 -7.22
CA SER A 50 8.77 4.72 -7.15
C SER A 50 8.99 3.32 -6.61
N VAL A 51 10.10 2.69 -6.99
CA VAL A 51 10.57 1.44 -6.36
C VAL A 51 10.87 1.62 -4.86
N PHE A 52 10.99 2.87 -4.38
CA PHE A 52 11.26 3.21 -2.99
C PHE A 52 9.98 3.41 -2.14
N ASP A 53 8.78 3.35 -2.73
CA ASP A 53 7.53 3.52 -1.99
C ASP A 53 7.42 2.56 -0.81
N TYR A 54 7.79 1.29 -1.01
CA TYR A 54 7.81 0.32 0.07
C TYR A 54 8.75 0.73 1.21
N ALA A 55 9.96 1.18 0.87
CA ALA A 55 10.94 1.60 1.87
C ALA A 55 10.43 2.81 2.67
N ALA A 56 9.80 3.78 2.03
CA ALA A 56 9.17 4.92 2.71
C ALA A 56 8.04 4.45 3.64
N TYR A 57 7.17 3.56 3.18
CA TYR A 57 6.02 3.06 3.96
C TYR A 57 6.41 2.21 5.16
N LEU A 58 7.57 1.54 5.15
CA LEU A 58 8.11 0.90 6.35
C LEU A 58 8.21 1.87 7.53
N PHE A 59 8.60 3.11 7.25
CA PHE A 59 8.77 4.15 8.28
C PHE A 59 7.50 4.95 8.53
N VAL A 60 6.61 5.06 7.55
CA VAL A 60 5.27 5.64 7.74
C VAL A 60 4.48 4.77 8.72
N PHE A 61 4.42 3.46 8.49
CA PHE A 61 3.74 2.49 9.36
C PHE A 61 4.71 1.78 10.30
N PHE A 62 5.49 2.55 11.06
CA PHE A 62 6.60 2.06 11.87
C PHE A 62 6.19 0.94 12.84
N THR A 63 5.01 1.05 13.45
CA THR A 63 4.53 0.12 14.49
C THR A 63 3.94 -1.18 13.94
N ARG A 64 3.81 -1.32 12.62
CA ARG A 64 3.21 -2.49 11.97
C ARG A 64 4.10 -3.02 10.86
N THR A 65 4.22 -4.33 10.76
CA THR A 65 4.85 -4.97 9.60
C THR A 65 3.89 -4.89 8.42
N LEU A 66 4.30 -4.18 7.37
CA LEU A 66 3.56 -4.07 6.12
C LEU A 66 4.02 -5.19 5.18
N ARG A 67 3.12 -6.13 4.90
CA ARG A 67 3.32 -7.26 3.98
C ARG A 67 2.90 -6.84 2.58
N VAL A 68 3.86 -6.44 1.75
CA VAL A 68 3.55 -5.86 0.43
C VAL A 68 3.60 -6.91 -0.66
N GLN A 69 2.61 -6.89 -1.54
CA GLN A 69 2.60 -7.66 -2.78
C GLN A 69 3.67 -7.12 -3.72
N MET A 70 4.55 -7.99 -4.18
CA MET A 70 5.72 -7.62 -4.99
C MET A 70 5.89 -8.58 -6.17
N ALA A 71 6.30 -8.03 -7.30
CA ALA A 71 6.51 -8.82 -8.52
C ALA A 71 7.62 -9.88 -8.35
N GLU A 72 7.44 -11.02 -8.98
CA GLU A 72 8.34 -12.17 -8.98
C GLU A 72 9.80 -11.81 -9.31
N VAL A 73 10.00 -10.88 -10.25
CA VAL A 73 11.32 -10.42 -10.69
C VAL A 73 12.18 -9.84 -9.56
N LEU A 74 11.57 -9.28 -8.53
CA LEU A 74 12.29 -8.74 -7.37
C LEU A 74 12.85 -9.86 -6.49
N PHE A 75 12.16 -10.99 -6.39
CA PHE A 75 12.59 -12.14 -5.59
C PHE A 75 13.69 -12.96 -6.28
N GLN A 76 13.83 -12.84 -7.60
CA GLN A 76 14.89 -13.51 -8.36
C GLN A 76 16.24 -12.81 -8.20
N LYS A 77 16.26 -11.50 -7.89
CA LYS A 77 17.49 -10.72 -7.71
C LYS A 77 18.09 -10.91 -6.33
N GLN A 78 19.21 -11.67 -6.23
CA GLN A 78 19.91 -11.85 -4.97
C GLN A 78 20.96 -10.75 -4.72
N PRO A 79 21.13 -10.27 -3.48
CA PRO A 79 20.49 -10.71 -2.21
C PRO A 79 19.12 -10.10 -1.92
N LEU A 80 18.60 -9.23 -2.81
CA LEU A 80 17.35 -8.50 -2.61
C LEU A 80 16.17 -9.46 -2.35
N GLY A 81 16.04 -10.53 -3.14
CA GLY A 81 14.93 -11.47 -2.99
C GLY A 81 14.89 -12.13 -1.60
N THR A 82 16.06 -12.50 -1.06
CA THR A 82 16.15 -13.03 0.30
C THR A 82 15.74 -11.97 1.33
N PHE A 83 16.21 -10.74 1.18
CA PHE A 83 15.84 -9.63 2.05
C PHE A 83 14.32 -9.40 2.04
N LEU A 84 13.69 -9.33 0.86
CA LEU A 84 12.24 -9.11 0.74
C LEU A 84 11.42 -10.23 1.37
N LYS A 85 11.85 -11.50 1.24
CA LYS A 85 11.22 -12.63 1.93
C LYS A 85 11.31 -12.47 3.45
N MET A 86 12.46 -12.10 3.98
CA MET A 86 12.66 -11.85 5.41
C MET A 86 11.84 -10.64 5.90
N MET A 87 11.62 -9.65 5.06
CA MET A 87 10.74 -8.52 5.34
C MET A 87 9.24 -8.89 5.26
N GLY A 88 8.90 -10.06 4.74
CA GLY A 88 7.53 -10.55 4.59
C GLY A 88 6.82 -10.07 3.34
N GLY A 89 7.57 -9.80 2.28
CA GLY A 89 7.02 -9.53 0.96
C GLY A 89 6.21 -10.73 0.43
N ILE A 90 5.06 -10.45 -0.13
CA ILE A 90 4.16 -11.44 -0.74
C ILE A 90 4.55 -11.57 -2.21
N TYR A 91 4.90 -12.78 -2.61
CA TYR A 91 5.30 -13.08 -3.98
C TYR A 91 4.09 -13.06 -4.92
N VAL A 92 4.17 -12.27 -6.00
CA VAL A 92 3.13 -12.22 -7.05
C VAL A 92 3.74 -12.59 -8.38
N ASN A 93 3.34 -13.75 -8.91
CA ASN A 93 3.68 -14.14 -10.27
C ASN A 93 2.63 -13.57 -11.22
N ARG A 94 3.06 -12.63 -12.08
CA ARG A 94 2.17 -11.93 -13.03
C ARG A 94 2.03 -12.63 -14.36
N ASP A 95 2.93 -13.59 -14.65
CA ASP A 95 2.99 -14.30 -15.93
C ASP A 95 2.21 -15.63 -15.91
N THR A 96 1.68 -16.03 -14.76
CA THR A 96 0.90 -17.27 -14.59
C THR A 96 -0.47 -16.95 -14.01
N HIS A 97 -1.40 -17.91 -14.20
CA HIS A 97 -2.71 -17.90 -13.52
C HIS A 97 -2.61 -18.38 -12.05
N ASP A 98 -1.51 -18.01 -11.37
CA ASP A 98 -1.33 -18.32 -9.95
C ASP A 98 -1.92 -17.21 -9.08
N PHE A 99 -3.03 -17.50 -8.44
CA PHE A 99 -3.73 -16.60 -7.52
C PHE A 99 -3.39 -16.87 -6.05
N SER A 100 -2.34 -17.64 -5.76
CA SER A 100 -1.93 -18.00 -4.39
C SER A 100 -1.67 -16.75 -3.53
N PHE A 101 -1.15 -15.66 -4.11
CA PHE A 101 -0.95 -14.39 -3.42
C PHE A 101 -2.25 -13.77 -2.88
N MET A 102 -3.38 -13.99 -3.54
CA MET A 102 -4.68 -13.50 -3.07
C MET A 102 -5.09 -14.23 -1.80
N ARG A 103 -5.00 -15.56 -1.81
CA ARG A 103 -5.27 -16.40 -0.65
C ARG A 103 -4.33 -16.08 0.51
N GLU A 104 -3.03 -15.97 0.25
CA GLU A 104 -2.03 -15.58 1.26
C GLU A 104 -2.37 -14.21 1.88
N SER A 105 -2.73 -13.23 1.05
CA SER A 105 -3.12 -11.89 1.51
C SER A 105 -4.36 -11.92 2.38
N GLU A 106 -5.40 -12.67 1.99
CA GLU A 106 -6.62 -12.86 2.77
C GLU A 106 -6.32 -13.50 4.13
N GLU A 107 -5.53 -14.59 4.16
CA GLU A 107 -5.14 -15.26 5.39
C GLU A 107 -4.37 -14.31 6.33
N LEU A 108 -3.46 -13.49 5.80
CA LEU A 108 -2.71 -12.49 6.57
C LEU A 108 -3.65 -11.45 7.18
N LEU A 109 -4.59 -10.92 6.39
CA LEU A 109 -5.60 -9.97 6.86
C LEU A 109 -6.46 -10.57 7.98
N ASN A 110 -6.89 -11.82 7.83
CA ASN A 110 -7.69 -12.53 8.82
C ASN A 110 -6.90 -12.84 10.10
N LYS A 111 -5.57 -13.01 10.01
CA LYS A 111 -4.64 -13.12 11.15
C LYS A 111 -4.29 -11.74 11.77
N GLY A 112 -5.00 -10.68 11.40
CA GLY A 112 -4.78 -9.33 11.94
C GLY A 112 -3.51 -8.65 11.44
N LYS A 113 -2.93 -9.09 10.31
CA LYS A 113 -1.75 -8.48 9.69
C LYS A 113 -2.15 -7.35 8.73
N VAL A 114 -1.18 -6.55 8.35
CA VAL A 114 -1.38 -5.46 7.38
C VAL A 114 -0.78 -5.86 6.05
N VAL A 115 -1.59 -5.82 5.00
CA VAL A 115 -1.18 -6.12 3.62
C VAL A 115 -1.13 -4.82 2.82
N GLY A 116 -0.03 -4.60 2.11
CA GLY A 116 0.13 -3.46 1.20
C GLY A 116 -0.03 -3.89 -0.26
N VAL A 117 -0.77 -3.10 -1.00
CA VAL A 117 -1.04 -3.36 -2.43
C VAL A 117 -0.88 -2.07 -3.23
N PHE A 118 -0.17 -2.17 -4.35
CA PHE A 118 -0.13 -1.15 -5.39
C PHE A 118 -1.00 -1.66 -6.55
N PRO A 119 -2.29 -1.29 -6.63
CA PRO A 119 -3.24 -1.92 -7.56
C PRO A 119 -2.98 -1.54 -9.03
N GLU A 120 -2.17 -0.53 -9.28
CA GLU A 120 -1.64 -0.19 -10.60
C GLU A 120 -0.74 -1.27 -11.21
N SER A 121 -0.22 -2.18 -10.36
CA SER A 121 0.66 -3.32 -10.71
C SER A 121 2.03 -2.95 -11.27
N ARG A 122 2.26 -1.71 -11.66
CA ARG A 122 3.54 -1.18 -12.13
C ARG A 122 3.65 0.32 -11.85
N ILE A 123 4.85 0.82 -11.91
CA ILE A 123 5.09 2.27 -11.89
C ILE A 123 4.70 2.85 -13.26
N PRO A 124 3.93 3.97 -13.30
CA PRO A 124 3.63 4.68 -14.53
C PRO A 124 4.89 5.13 -15.26
N LYS A 125 4.85 5.12 -16.59
CA LYS A 125 5.92 5.70 -17.41
C LYS A 125 5.74 7.22 -17.52
N PRO A 126 6.81 7.96 -17.80
CA PRO A 126 6.70 9.40 -18.04
C PRO A 126 5.66 9.72 -19.13
N GLY A 127 4.71 10.62 -18.82
CA GLY A 127 3.64 11.03 -19.74
C GLY A 127 2.38 10.15 -19.71
N GLU A 128 2.35 9.08 -18.94
CA GLU A 128 1.10 8.33 -18.72
C GLU A 128 0.21 9.06 -17.71
N GLU A 129 -1.10 8.98 -17.93
CA GLU A 129 -2.10 9.46 -16.97
C GLU A 129 -2.04 8.62 -15.68
N THR A 130 -2.05 9.29 -14.52
CA THR A 130 -1.99 8.65 -13.22
C THR A 130 -3.21 8.98 -12.36
N PRO A 131 -3.60 8.08 -11.46
CA PRO A 131 -3.10 6.70 -11.29
C PRO A 131 -3.55 5.81 -12.46
N LEU A 132 -2.75 4.81 -12.79
CA LEU A 132 -3.09 3.81 -13.81
C LEU A 132 -4.40 3.08 -13.44
N PRO A 133 -5.07 2.40 -14.40
CA PRO A 133 -6.22 1.55 -14.08
C PRO A 133 -5.88 0.50 -13.02
N PHE A 134 -6.74 0.38 -12.02
CA PHE A 134 -6.54 -0.56 -10.92
C PHE A 134 -6.91 -1.98 -11.33
N LYS A 135 -6.09 -2.95 -10.90
CA LYS A 135 -6.41 -4.38 -11.03
C LYS A 135 -7.43 -4.78 -9.96
N PRO A 136 -8.40 -5.64 -10.31
CA PRO A 136 -9.49 -6.01 -9.39
C PRO A 136 -9.06 -6.89 -8.23
N SER A 137 -7.85 -7.45 -8.24
CA SER A 137 -7.35 -8.37 -7.21
C SER A 137 -7.37 -7.76 -5.80
N ALA A 138 -7.08 -6.46 -5.66
CA ALA A 138 -7.15 -5.78 -4.37
C ALA A 138 -8.58 -5.77 -3.81
N ALA A 139 -9.58 -5.48 -4.66
CA ALA A 139 -10.99 -5.51 -4.28
C ALA A 139 -11.45 -6.93 -3.92
N CYS A 140 -11.08 -7.94 -4.72
CA CYS A 140 -11.38 -9.34 -4.42
C CYS A 140 -10.87 -9.73 -3.02
N ILE A 141 -9.62 -9.43 -2.70
CA ILE A 141 -9.01 -9.75 -1.41
C ILE A 141 -9.72 -9.00 -0.27
N ALA A 142 -10.02 -7.70 -0.47
CA ALA A 142 -10.66 -6.88 0.56
C ALA A 142 -12.09 -7.34 0.88
N LEU A 143 -12.87 -7.68 -0.16
CA LEU A 143 -14.23 -8.23 -0.01
C LEU A 143 -14.21 -9.59 0.69
N ALA A 144 -13.32 -10.49 0.28
CA ALA A 144 -13.18 -11.82 0.91
C ALA A 144 -12.77 -11.72 2.39
N ALA A 145 -11.77 -10.91 2.70
CA ALA A 145 -11.28 -10.73 4.06
C ALA A 145 -12.20 -9.87 4.94
N ARG A 146 -13.07 -9.04 4.35
CA ARG A 146 -13.94 -8.07 5.07
C ARG A 146 -13.15 -7.18 6.02
N LYS A 147 -11.95 -6.76 5.61
CA LYS A 147 -11.07 -5.88 6.40
C LYS A 147 -10.99 -4.51 5.75
N PRO A 148 -10.87 -3.43 6.55
CA PRO A 148 -10.84 -2.08 6.03
C PRO A 148 -9.68 -1.87 5.05
N VAL A 149 -9.93 -1.08 4.02
CA VAL A 149 -8.93 -0.62 3.05
C VAL A 149 -8.53 0.80 3.40
N ILE A 150 -7.24 1.02 3.66
CA ILE A 150 -6.68 2.33 4.01
C ILE A 150 -5.99 2.89 2.77
N PRO A 151 -6.58 3.89 2.10
CA PRO A 151 -5.95 4.54 0.96
C PRO A 151 -4.82 5.46 1.44
N VAL A 152 -3.69 5.41 0.76
CA VAL A 152 -2.50 6.21 1.04
C VAL A 152 -1.92 6.71 -0.26
N VAL A 153 -1.47 7.95 -0.30
CA VAL A 153 -0.81 8.51 -1.47
C VAL A 153 0.54 9.13 -1.10
N THR A 154 1.45 9.11 -2.06
CA THR A 154 2.76 9.75 -1.96
C THR A 154 3.08 10.54 -3.23
N ASP A 155 3.84 11.65 -3.07
CA ASP A 155 4.36 12.41 -4.19
C ASP A 155 5.65 11.83 -4.79
N GLY A 156 6.24 10.80 -4.18
CA GLY A 156 7.44 10.12 -4.67
C GLY A 156 8.74 10.93 -4.58
N ASN A 157 8.75 12.10 -3.96
CA ASN A 157 9.93 13.00 -3.89
C ASN A 157 10.98 12.55 -2.87
N TYR A 158 11.44 11.30 -2.98
CA TYR A 158 12.32 10.70 -1.95
C TYR A 158 13.75 11.26 -1.92
N PHE A 159 14.30 11.70 -3.05
CA PHE A 159 15.71 12.10 -3.19
C PHE A 159 15.87 13.56 -3.62
N GLY A 160 14.79 14.31 -3.66
CA GLY A 160 14.81 15.72 -4.04
C GLY A 160 15.36 16.64 -2.93
N LYS A 161 15.56 17.92 -3.26
CA LYS A 161 15.87 18.96 -2.27
C LYS A 161 14.73 19.17 -1.26
N GLY A 162 13.51 18.78 -1.63
CA GLY A 162 12.32 18.81 -0.79
C GLY A 162 12.21 17.63 0.15
N ARG A 163 10.99 17.42 0.67
CA ARG A 163 10.59 16.28 1.49
C ARG A 163 9.66 15.40 0.68
N ALA A 164 9.73 14.10 0.89
CA ALA A 164 8.65 13.23 0.45
C ALA A 164 7.39 13.49 1.29
N HIS A 165 6.25 13.57 0.64
CA HIS A 165 4.96 13.78 1.30
C HIS A 165 4.12 12.53 1.17
N VAL A 166 3.45 12.17 2.26
CA VAL A 166 2.52 11.05 2.32
C VAL A 166 1.24 11.51 2.97
N LEU A 167 0.09 11.19 2.37
CA LEU A 167 -1.22 11.45 2.94
C LEU A 167 -1.94 10.13 3.20
N ILE A 168 -2.40 9.95 4.43
CA ILE A 168 -3.21 8.80 4.86
C ILE A 168 -4.68 9.23 4.82
N GLY A 169 -5.48 8.52 4.04
CA GLY A 169 -6.90 8.76 3.88
C GLY A 169 -7.76 8.02 4.91
N LYS A 170 -9.05 8.32 4.90
CA LYS A 170 -10.06 7.59 5.68
C LYS A 170 -10.20 6.17 5.14
N PRO A 171 -10.41 5.17 6.03
CA PRO A 171 -10.64 3.80 5.60
C PRO A 171 -11.92 3.66 4.77
N ILE A 172 -11.86 2.79 3.78
CA ILE A 172 -13.02 2.29 3.02
C ILE A 172 -13.42 0.96 3.67
N ASP A 173 -14.70 0.80 3.98
CA ASP A 173 -15.23 -0.48 4.45
C ASP A 173 -15.66 -1.32 3.23
N PRO A 174 -15.04 -2.46 2.93
CA PRO A 174 -15.43 -3.28 1.80
C PRO A 174 -16.86 -3.88 1.95
N ARG A 175 -17.39 -3.92 3.18
CA ARG A 175 -18.76 -4.40 3.41
C ARG A 175 -19.82 -3.50 2.78
N ASP A 176 -19.53 -2.22 2.60
CA ASP A 176 -20.43 -1.26 1.94
C ASP A 176 -20.58 -1.54 0.43
N TYR A 177 -19.71 -2.40 -0.11
CA TYR A 177 -19.69 -2.83 -1.52
C TYR A 177 -20.07 -4.30 -1.71
N ALA A 178 -20.37 -5.03 -0.63
CA ALA A 178 -20.73 -6.46 -0.65
C ALA A 178 -22.25 -6.62 -0.70
N ASP A 179 -22.87 -6.21 -1.79
CA ASP A 179 -24.31 -6.35 -2.01
C ASP A 179 -24.64 -7.80 -2.46
N PRO A 180 -25.41 -8.56 -1.68
CA PRO A 180 -25.74 -9.95 -2.01
C PRO A 180 -26.71 -10.06 -3.21
N GLU A 181 -27.40 -8.99 -3.58
CA GLU A 181 -28.31 -8.96 -4.74
C GLU A 181 -27.59 -8.65 -6.04
N ARG A 182 -26.35 -8.17 -5.96
CA ARG A 182 -25.52 -7.89 -7.14
C ARG A 182 -24.59 -9.06 -7.49
N PRO A 183 -24.30 -9.26 -8.78
CA PRO A 183 -23.27 -10.19 -9.18
C PRO A 183 -21.93 -9.85 -8.52
N GLU A 184 -21.18 -10.86 -8.09
CA GLU A 184 -19.87 -10.67 -7.43
C GLU A 184 -18.91 -9.76 -8.24
N LYS A 185 -18.92 -9.93 -9.57
CA LYS A 185 -18.11 -9.11 -10.47
C LYS A 185 -18.44 -7.62 -10.37
N GLU A 186 -19.69 -7.26 -10.17
CA GLU A 186 -20.11 -5.86 -10.03
C GLU A 186 -19.69 -5.30 -8.68
N ASN A 187 -19.78 -6.06 -7.61
CA ASN A 187 -19.28 -5.69 -6.28
C ASN A 187 -17.75 -5.44 -6.31
N ILE A 188 -17.02 -6.33 -6.97
CA ILE A 188 -15.57 -6.20 -7.15
C ILE A 188 -15.25 -4.93 -7.96
N GLN A 189 -15.97 -4.68 -9.06
CA GLN A 189 -15.75 -3.50 -9.88
C GLN A 189 -16.06 -2.22 -9.11
N ALA A 190 -17.18 -2.16 -8.40
CA ALA A 190 -17.59 -1.01 -7.59
C ALA A 190 -16.53 -0.65 -6.53
N LEU A 191 -16.00 -1.64 -5.81
CA LEU A 191 -14.92 -1.39 -4.84
C LEU A 191 -13.61 -1.00 -5.53
N THR A 192 -13.30 -1.58 -6.69
CA THR A 192 -12.10 -1.23 -7.47
C THR A 192 -12.14 0.24 -7.89
N ASP A 193 -13.28 0.68 -8.43
CA ASP A 193 -13.49 2.06 -8.87
C ASP A 193 -13.44 3.02 -7.68
N ALA A 194 -14.12 2.69 -6.58
CA ALA A 194 -14.10 3.49 -5.35
C ALA A 194 -12.68 3.66 -4.79
N MET A 195 -11.86 2.60 -4.79
CA MET A 195 -10.45 2.71 -4.37
C MET A 195 -9.66 3.63 -5.29
N ARG A 196 -9.86 3.55 -6.63
CA ARG A 196 -9.16 4.40 -7.59
C ARG A 196 -9.57 5.86 -7.47
N GLU A 197 -10.87 6.14 -7.43
CA GLU A 197 -11.41 7.50 -7.21
C GLU A 197 -10.86 8.10 -5.94
N ARG A 198 -10.80 7.30 -4.88
CA ARG A 198 -10.28 7.73 -3.59
C ARG A 198 -8.79 8.08 -3.63
N ILE A 199 -7.99 7.36 -4.37
CA ILE A 199 -6.58 7.69 -4.58
C ILE A 199 -6.46 9.01 -5.36
N ILE A 200 -7.23 9.23 -6.42
CA ILE A 200 -7.26 10.48 -7.19
C ILE A 200 -7.60 11.69 -6.30
N GLU A 201 -8.64 11.56 -5.45
CA GLU A 201 -9.02 12.61 -4.52
C GLU A 201 -7.91 12.94 -3.52
N LEU A 202 -7.24 11.91 -2.99
CA LEU A 202 -6.17 12.09 -2.02
C LEU A 202 -4.90 12.67 -2.65
N GLU A 203 -4.58 12.33 -3.90
CA GLU A 203 -3.47 12.96 -4.64
C GLU A 203 -3.71 14.47 -4.77
N ARG A 204 -4.91 14.86 -5.22
CA ARG A 204 -5.28 16.28 -5.30
C ARG A 204 -5.19 16.97 -3.92
N LEU A 205 -5.72 16.35 -2.88
CA LEU A 205 -5.67 16.89 -1.52
C LEU A 205 -4.22 17.01 -1.00
N LEU A 206 -3.35 16.06 -1.36
CA LEU A 206 -1.92 16.13 -1.02
C LEU A 206 -1.26 17.33 -1.69
N ASP A 207 -1.48 17.51 -2.99
CA ASP A 207 -0.94 18.63 -3.77
C ASP A 207 -1.40 19.99 -3.20
N GLU A 208 -2.67 20.14 -2.89
CA GLU A 208 -3.22 21.33 -2.26
C GLU A 208 -2.50 21.65 -0.92
N ARG A 209 -2.27 20.61 -0.09
CA ARG A 209 -1.61 20.78 1.22
C ARG A 209 -0.10 21.03 1.14
N VAL A 210 0.53 20.55 0.10
CA VAL A 210 1.96 20.81 -0.14
C VAL A 210 2.14 22.22 -0.63
N ASN A 211 1.35 22.64 -1.64
CA ASN A 211 1.42 23.96 -2.24
C ASN A 211 1.01 25.09 -1.27
N ALA A 212 0.04 24.85 -0.37
CA ALA A 212 -0.37 25.83 0.65
C ALA A 212 0.71 26.10 1.71
N LYS A 213 1.81 25.34 1.73
CA LYS A 213 2.91 25.43 2.71
C LYS A 213 4.28 25.70 2.08
N ALA A 214 4.33 25.83 0.76
CA ALA A 214 5.51 26.24 0.02
C ALA A 214 5.61 27.76 -0.03
#